data_0985d0fc2fa81b829305859e0d66b9fa
#
_entry.id   0985d0fc2fa81b829305859e0d66b9fa
#
_cell.length_a   1.000
_cell.length_b   1.000
_cell.length_c   1.000
_cell.angle_alpha   90.00
_cell.angle_beta   90.00
_cell.angle_gamma   90.00
#
_symmetry.space_group_name_H-M   'P 1'
#
loop_
_entity.id
_entity.type
_entity.pdbx_description
1 polymer ?
#
loop_
_entity_poly.entity_id
_entity_poly.type
_entity_poly.pdbx_seq_one_letter_code
_entity_poly.pdbx_strand_id
1 'polypeptide(L)'
;YVAAERVYMRGEVAEARNSFTRYLQTFPEGAFSLNANYYIGLIDYNQKAYESAARHLDKVLEYPNNKYSEDAMLMGAEMAYTAKDYEKALHIYKQLKDKAASMERRQLAKTGMLRSAHMLGNEEEIIFAATDLLADTKLAPELSNEAHYYRAKAYLDAGKTDGAMEDLKVLAKDTRNVYGAEAKYKVAQIYFDGGQTDKAEQEVLNYIEVSTPHTYWLARS
;
A
#
# COMPACT_ATOMS: atom_id res chain seq x y z
N TYR A 1 10.82 4.06 33.70
CA TYR A 1 10.41 3.34 32.50
C TYR A 1 9.52 2.14 32.83
N VAL A 2 10.00 1.15 33.61
CA VAL A 2 9.27 -0.11 33.91
C VAL A 2 7.86 0.13 34.46
N ALA A 3 7.68 1.13 35.35
CA ALA A 3 6.36 1.49 35.87
C ALA A 3 5.44 1.99 34.75
N ALA A 4 5.95 2.83 33.82
CA ALA A 4 5.20 3.32 32.68
C ALA A 4 4.76 2.19 31.72
N GLU A 5 5.64 1.23 31.49
CA GLU A 5 5.35 0.05 30.67
C GLU A 5 4.23 -0.80 31.29
N ARG A 6 4.25 -1.02 32.61
CA ARG A 6 3.17 -1.71 33.32
C ARG A 6 1.82 -1.00 33.21
N VAL A 7 1.84 0.33 33.31
CA VAL A 7 0.64 1.18 33.12
C VAL A 7 0.11 1.02 31.69
N TYR A 8 0.98 1.03 30.71
CA TYR A 8 0.62 0.79 29.30
C TYR A 8 -0.04 -0.58 29.11
N MET A 9 0.54 -1.65 29.68
CA MET A 9 0.02 -3.00 29.59
C MET A 9 -1.35 -3.19 30.24
N ARG A 10 -1.72 -2.33 31.20
CA ARG A 10 -3.07 -2.29 31.78
C ARG A 10 -4.08 -1.52 30.94
N GLY A 11 -3.65 -0.94 29.81
CA GLY A 11 -4.51 -0.12 28.95
C GLY A 11 -4.71 1.33 29.40
N GLU A 12 -4.00 1.78 30.43
CA GLU A 12 -4.05 3.15 30.94
C GLU A 12 -3.14 4.06 30.09
N VAL A 13 -3.54 4.21 28.81
CA VAL A 13 -2.68 4.74 27.73
C VAL A 13 -2.24 6.19 28.00
N ALA A 14 -3.16 7.06 28.49
CA ALA A 14 -2.84 8.46 28.76
C ALA A 14 -1.84 8.61 29.91
N GLU A 15 -2.00 7.82 30.98
CA GLU A 15 -1.08 7.83 32.12
C GLU A 15 0.29 7.27 31.74
N ALA A 16 0.29 6.19 30.95
CA ALA A 16 1.52 5.60 30.40
C ALA A 16 2.30 6.63 29.58
N ARG A 17 1.63 7.33 28.66
CA ARG A 17 2.23 8.39 27.84
C ARG A 17 2.89 9.47 28.71
N ASN A 18 2.17 9.97 29.72
CA ASN A 18 2.71 10.97 30.65
C ASN A 18 3.93 10.45 31.41
N SER A 19 3.90 9.19 31.82
CA SER A 19 4.99 8.54 32.54
C SER A 19 6.24 8.33 31.67
N PHE A 20 6.07 7.94 30.39
CA PHE A 20 7.16 7.88 29.44
C PHE A 20 7.74 9.28 29.14
N THR A 21 6.88 10.29 29.03
CA THR A 21 7.32 11.68 28.83
C THR A 21 8.17 12.18 29.98
N ARG A 22 7.75 11.95 31.24
CA ARG A 22 8.56 12.30 32.44
C ARG A 22 9.89 11.55 32.45
N TYR A 23 9.90 10.29 32.03
CA TYR A 23 11.15 9.54 31.90
C TYR A 23 12.11 10.20 30.92
N LEU A 24 11.66 10.59 29.73
CA LEU A 24 12.50 11.27 28.73
C LEU A 24 12.97 12.66 29.16
N GLN A 25 12.15 13.39 29.95
CA GLN A 25 12.55 14.69 30.51
C GLN A 25 13.70 14.55 31.52
N THR A 26 13.71 13.45 32.27
CA THR A 26 14.75 13.19 33.30
C THR A 26 15.98 12.49 32.66
N PHE A 27 15.75 11.60 31.71
CA PHE A 27 16.78 10.76 31.10
C PHE A 27 16.64 10.74 29.57
N PRO A 28 16.95 11.85 28.87
CA PRO A 28 16.77 11.93 27.41
C PRO A 28 17.60 10.91 26.64
N GLU A 29 18.78 10.56 27.14
CA GLU A 29 19.69 9.55 26.58
C GLU A 29 19.84 8.33 27.50
N GLY A 30 18.81 8.05 28.30
CA GLY A 30 18.83 6.93 29.24
C GLY A 30 18.68 5.58 28.54
N ALA A 31 18.99 4.50 29.25
CA ALA A 31 18.95 3.12 28.73
C ALA A 31 17.60 2.69 28.09
N PHE A 32 16.50 3.37 28.43
CA PHE A 32 15.18 3.10 27.90
C PHE A 32 14.61 4.25 27.04
N SER A 33 15.44 5.21 26.62
CA SER A 33 14.99 6.36 25.81
C SER A 33 14.44 5.92 24.46
N LEU A 34 15.07 4.94 23.81
CA LEU A 34 14.56 4.30 22.60
C LEU A 34 13.15 3.72 22.81
N ASN A 35 12.97 2.94 23.88
CA ASN A 35 11.69 2.32 24.18
C ASN A 35 10.61 3.37 24.51
N ALA A 36 10.94 4.38 25.31
CA ALA A 36 10.00 5.44 25.69
C ALA A 36 9.55 6.25 24.47
N ASN A 37 10.47 6.61 23.56
CA ASN A 37 10.14 7.26 22.32
C ASN A 37 9.22 6.39 21.44
N TYR A 38 9.51 5.09 21.34
CA TYR A 38 8.64 4.19 20.59
C TYR A 38 7.22 4.14 21.14
N TYR A 39 7.06 3.95 22.46
CA TYR A 39 5.73 3.87 23.07
C TYR A 39 4.95 5.20 22.97
N ILE A 40 5.60 6.35 23.15
CA ILE A 40 4.94 7.64 22.92
C ILE A 40 4.54 7.78 21.45
N GLY A 41 5.45 7.47 20.53
CA GLY A 41 5.17 7.51 19.09
C GLY A 41 3.99 6.62 18.69
N LEU A 42 3.94 5.40 19.21
CA LEU A 42 2.84 4.44 18.97
C LEU A 42 1.51 4.95 19.55
N ILE A 43 1.52 5.48 20.77
CA ILE A 43 0.32 6.04 21.42
C ILE A 43 -0.19 7.23 20.60
N ASP A 44 0.68 8.15 20.24
CA ASP A 44 0.33 9.36 19.50
C ASP A 44 -0.16 9.02 18.08
N TYR A 45 0.47 8.04 17.43
CA TYR A 45 0.01 7.52 16.13
C TYR A 45 -1.43 6.99 16.23
N ASN A 46 -1.73 6.14 17.21
CA ASN A 46 -3.07 5.57 17.41
C ASN A 46 -4.12 6.65 17.74
N GLN A 47 -3.71 7.74 18.38
CA GLN A 47 -4.55 8.90 18.67
C GLN A 47 -4.62 9.91 17.51
N LYS A 48 -3.96 9.63 16.38
CA LYS A 48 -3.84 10.50 15.20
C LYS A 48 -3.13 11.84 15.50
N ALA A 49 -2.37 11.90 16.57
CA ALA A 49 -1.49 13.03 16.90
C ALA A 49 -0.17 12.92 16.09
N TYR A 50 -0.28 12.95 14.76
CA TYR A 50 0.77 12.55 13.83
C TYR A 50 2.04 13.39 13.93
N GLU A 51 1.94 14.69 14.20
CA GLU A 51 3.12 15.54 14.38
C GLU A 51 3.96 15.11 15.57
N SER A 52 3.31 14.80 16.70
CA SER A 52 3.99 14.29 17.88
C SER A 52 4.53 12.88 17.66
N ALA A 53 3.73 12.01 17.04
CA ALA A 53 4.13 10.64 16.69
C ALA A 53 5.41 10.66 15.84
N ALA A 54 5.45 11.48 14.79
CA ALA A 54 6.60 11.57 13.89
C ALA A 54 7.88 11.97 14.66
N ARG A 55 7.83 13.00 15.52
CA ARG A 55 9.00 13.43 16.31
C ARG A 55 9.59 12.30 17.16
N HIS A 56 8.73 11.50 17.78
CA HIS A 56 9.19 10.40 18.65
C HIS A 56 9.66 9.19 17.82
N LEU A 57 8.98 8.88 16.72
CA LEU A 57 9.39 7.78 15.83
C LEU A 57 10.69 8.10 15.07
N ASP A 58 10.90 9.36 14.69
CA ASP A 58 12.19 9.79 14.11
C ASP A 58 13.36 9.54 15.08
N LYS A 59 13.15 9.79 16.39
CA LYS A 59 14.15 9.42 17.41
C LYS A 59 14.42 7.91 17.48
N VAL A 60 13.40 7.09 17.28
CA VAL A 60 13.58 5.63 17.19
C VAL A 60 14.44 5.26 15.99
N LEU A 61 14.23 5.92 14.85
CA LEU A 61 14.94 5.64 13.60
C LEU A 61 16.38 6.17 13.57
N GLU A 62 16.77 7.07 14.47
CA GLU A 62 18.18 7.47 14.66
C GLU A 62 19.06 6.29 15.09
N TYR A 63 18.48 5.24 15.69
CA TYR A 63 19.18 4.02 16.07
C TYR A 63 18.96 2.92 15.01
N PRO A 64 19.93 2.64 14.13
CA PRO A 64 19.73 1.68 13.05
C PRO A 64 19.52 0.25 13.56
N ASN A 65 18.65 -0.48 12.87
CA ASN A 65 18.39 -1.90 13.11
C ASN A 65 17.96 -2.28 14.53
N ASN A 66 17.25 -1.38 15.21
CA ASN A 66 16.65 -1.72 16.51
C ASN A 66 15.33 -2.48 16.32
N LYS A 67 14.86 -3.12 17.41
CA LYS A 67 13.64 -3.97 17.39
C LYS A 67 12.34 -3.25 17.00
N TYR A 68 12.33 -1.91 17.00
CA TYR A 68 11.16 -1.10 16.65
C TYR A 68 11.27 -0.44 15.28
N SER A 69 12.39 -0.62 14.58
CA SER A 69 12.66 0.08 13.31
C SER A 69 11.61 -0.19 12.25
N GLU A 70 11.18 -1.44 12.10
CA GLU A 70 10.17 -1.80 11.11
C GLU A 70 8.80 -1.19 11.42
N ASP A 71 8.38 -1.21 12.69
CA ASP A 71 7.11 -0.61 13.12
C ASP A 71 7.13 0.91 12.97
N ALA A 72 8.25 1.54 13.35
CA ALA A 72 8.43 2.98 13.19
C ALA A 72 8.40 3.41 11.72
N MET A 73 9.04 2.64 10.82
CA MET A 73 8.98 2.88 9.39
C MET A 73 7.57 2.71 8.83
N LEU A 74 6.85 1.66 9.22
CA LEU A 74 5.48 1.44 8.77
C LEU A 74 4.58 2.61 9.17
N MET A 75 4.56 2.98 10.44
CA MET A 75 3.78 4.13 10.94
C MET A 75 4.19 5.43 10.24
N GLY A 76 5.49 5.65 10.03
CA GLY A 76 5.99 6.83 9.32
C GLY A 76 5.51 6.90 7.87
N ALA A 77 5.52 5.78 7.16
CA ALA A 77 5.02 5.69 5.79
C ALA A 77 3.50 5.93 5.71
N GLU A 78 2.74 5.34 6.63
CA GLU A 78 1.28 5.52 6.69
C GLU A 78 0.88 6.95 7.05
N MET A 79 1.62 7.60 7.95
CA MET A 79 1.42 9.03 8.26
C MET A 79 1.73 9.91 7.05
N ALA A 80 2.82 9.66 6.33
CA ALA A 80 3.18 10.38 5.11
C ALA A 80 2.11 10.20 4.03
N TYR A 81 1.64 8.97 3.83
CA TYR A 81 0.56 8.67 2.87
C TYR A 81 -0.73 9.42 3.23
N THR A 82 -1.12 9.41 4.51
CA THR A 82 -2.32 10.11 5.00
C THR A 82 -2.20 11.63 4.82
N ALA A 83 -0.99 12.18 5.01
CA ALA A 83 -0.68 13.59 4.74
C ALA A 83 -0.57 13.93 3.25
N LYS A 84 -0.74 12.94 2.35
CA LYS A 84 -0.59 13.04 0.89
C LYS A 84 0.85 13.36 0.44
N ASP A 85 1.83 13.15 1.31
CA ASP A 85 3.25 13.19 0.96
C ASP A 85 3.65 11.81 0.41
N TYR A 86 3.19 11.54 -0.81
CA TYR A 86 3.34 10.22 -1.44
C TYR A 86 4.79 9.92 -1.83
N GLU A 87 5.61 10.92 -2.08
CA GLU A 87 7.05 10.75 -2.33
C GLU A 87 7.76 10.23 -1.08
N LYS A 88 7.50 10.88 0.06
CA LYS A 88 8.03 10.43 1.36
C LYS A 88 7.51 9.03 1.71
N ALA A 89 6.21 8.78 1.53
CA ALA A 89 5.61 7.48 1.78
C ALA A 89 6.28 6.39 0.94
N LEU A 90 6.42 6.61 -0.37
CA LEU A 90 7.08 5.68 -1.29
C LEU A 90 8.52 5.38 -0.87
N HIS A 91 9.27 6.42 -0.50
CA HIS A 91 10.65 6.28 -0.04
C HIS A 91 10.76 5.39 1.21
N ILE A 92 9.89 5.64 2.21
CA ILE A 92 9.91 4.86 3.47
C ILE A 92 9.45 3.42 3.22
N TYR A 93 8.41 3.19 2.39
CA TYR A 93 7.99 1.84 2.03
C TYR A 93 9.08 1.05 1.29
N LYS A 94 9.87 1.68 0.40
CA LYS A 94 11.03 1.04 -0.23
C LYS A 94 12.05 0.58 0.81
N GLN A 95 12.38 1.45 1.78
CA GLN A 95 13.29 1.09 2.87
C GLN A 95 12.75 -0.05 3.74
N LEU A 96 11.46 -0.01 4.08
CA LEU A 96 10.80 -1.05 4.86
C LEU A 96 10.82 -2.39 4.12
N LYS A 97 10.50 -2.41 2.82
CA LYS A 97 10.56 -3.62 2.00
C LYS A 97 11.94 -4.31 2.09
N ASP A 98 13.01 -3.51 1.98
CA ASP A 98 14.38 -4.05 1.99
C ASP A 98 14.82 -4.56 3.37
N LYS A 99 14.26 -4.01 4.45
CA LYS A 99 14.61 -4.36 5.84
C LYS A 99 13.67 -5.39 6.47
N ALA A 100 12.48 -5.58 5.92
CA ALA A 100 11.44 -6.40 6.53
C ALA A 100 11.89 -7.85 6.76
N ALA A 101 11.80 -8.29 8.00
CA ALA A 101 12.16 -9.63 8.42
C ALA A 101 11.12 -10.68 8.01
N SER A 102 9.82 -10.30 7.96
CA SER A 102 8.75 -11.21 7.59
C SER A 102 8.23 -10.95 6.17
N MET A 103 7.66 -12.01 5.57
CA MET A 103 7.01 -11.91 4.27
C MET A 103 5.78 -10.98 4.35
N GLU A 104 5.01 -11.05 5.41
CA GLU A 104 3.82 -10.23 5.64
C GLU A 104 4.18 -8.74 5.70
N ARG A 105 5.24 -8.41 6.43
CA ARG A 105 5.73 -7.03 6.53
C ARG A 105 6.23 -6.51 5.18
N ARG A 106 6.95 -7.36 4.45
CA ARG A 106 7.43 -7.03 3.10
C ARG A 106 6.28 -6.80 2.13
N GLN A 107 5.24 -7.63 2.19
CA GLN A 107 4.04 -7.47 1.35
C GLN A 107 3.27 -6.19 1.68
N LEU A 108 3.16 -5.81 2.96
CA LEU A 108 2.61 -4.50 3.36
C LEU A 108 3.42 -3.35 2.75
N ALA A 109 4.75 -3.42 2.79
CA ALA A 109 5.61 -2.41 2.21
C ALA A 109 5.43 -2.32 0.68
N LYS A 110 5.42 -3.43 -0.03
CA LYS A 110 5.17 -3.49 -1.48
C LYS A 110 3.80 -2.91 -1.86
N THR A 111 2.76 -3.20 -1.07
CA THR A 111 1.43 -2.64 -1.26
C THR A 111 1.44 -1.12 -1.09
N GLY A 112 2.11 -0.64 -0.06
CA GLY A 112 2.29 0.80 0.17
C GLY A 112 3.07 1.49 -0.96
N MET A 113 4.11 0.84 -1.48
CA MET A 113 4.86 1.32 -2.66
C MET A 113 3.95 1.49 -3.87
N LEU A 114 3.17 0.45 -4.21
CA LEU A 114 2.26 0.48 -5.35
C LEU A 114 1.25 1.61 -5.23
N ARG A 115 0.60 1.74 -4.08
CA ARG A 115 -0.41 2.77 -3.84
C ARG A 115 0.18 4.18 -3.87
N SER A 116 1.36 4.37 -3.29
CA SER A 116 2.07 5.66 -3.32
C SER A 116 2.48 6.05 -4.74
N ALA A 117 3.03 5.10 -5.52
CA ALA A 117 3.39 5.31 -6.91
C ALA A 117 2.16 5.66 -7.78
N HIS A 118 1.02 4.98 -7.53
CA HIS A 118 -0.24 5.29 -8.20
C HIS A 118 -0.71 6.71 -7.90
N MET A 119 -0.66 7.14 -6.64
CA MET A 119 -1.05 8.50 -6.25
C MET A 119 -0.13 9.59 -6.82
N LEU A 120 1.13 9.25 -7.11
CA LEU A 120 2.08 10.13 -7.79
C LEU A 120 1.88 10.18 -9.30
N GLY A 121 1.16 9.22 -9.89
CA GLY A 121 1.02 9.09 -11.34
C GLY A 121 2.33 8.77 -12.05
N ASN A 122 3.22 8.05 -11.39
CA ASN A 122 4.51 7.64 -11.95
C ASN A 122 4.39 6.22 -12.54
N GLU A 123 4.20 6.14 -13.86
CA GLU A 123 3.94 4.89 -14.57
C GLU A 123 5.07 3.86 -14.39
N GLU A 124 6.32 4.30 -14.41
CA GLU A 124 7.46 3.38 -14.25
C GLU A 124 7.49 2.77 -12.85
N GLU A 125 7.27 3.58 -11.82
CA GLU A 125 7.19 3.10 -10.44
C GLU A 125 5.96 2.22 -10.19
N ILE A 126 4.83 2.52 -10.80
CA ILE A 126 3.62 1.68 -10.74
C ILE A 126 3.91 0.30 -11.34
N ILE A 127 4.47 0.27 -12.55
CA ILE A 127 4.80 -0.98 -13.25
C ILE A 127 5.80 -1.81 -12.42
N PHE A 128 6.83 -1.16 -11.88
CA PHE A 128 7.82 -1.81 -11.03
C PHE A 128 7.19 -2.39 -9.77
N ALA A 129 6.46 -1.57 -9.00
CA ALA A 129 5.87 -1.98 -7.72
C ALA A 129 4.80 -3.06 -7.89
N ALA A 130 3.96 -2.95 -8.92
CA ALA A 130 2.97 -3.98 -9.23
C ALA A 130 3.61 -5.30 -9.64
N THR A 131 4.67 -5.26 -10.45
CA THR A 131 5.40 -6.46 -10.86
C THR A 131 6.07 -7.15 -9.68
N ASP A 132 6.69 -6.38 -8.77
CA ASP A 132 7.30 -6.91 -7.55
C ASP A 132 6.25 -7.53 -6.60
N LEU A 133 5.09 -6.89 -6.46
CA LEU A 133 3.98 -7.41 -5.63
C LEU A 133 3.38 -8.69 -6.23
N LEU A 134 3.14 -8.73 -7.55
CA LEU A 134 2.58 -9.89 -8.24
C LEU A 134 3.53 -11.11 -8.28
N ALA A 135 4.80 -10.92 -8.00
CA ALA A 135 5.76 -12.02 -7.85
C ALA A 135 5.59 -12.79 -6.52
N ASP A 136 4.83 -12.26 -5.57
CA ASP A 136 4.60 -12.92 -4.28
C ASP A 136 3.68 -14.13 -4.45
N THR A 137 4.12 -15.30 -3.97
CA THR A 137 3.41 -16.59 -4.17
C THR A 137 2.10 -16.71 -3.39
N LYS A 138 1.88 -15.88 -2.37
CA LYS A 138 0.70 -15.89 -1.50
C LYS A 138 0.08 -14.50 -1.43
N LEU A 139 -0.32 -13.99 -2.58
CA LEU A 139 -0.99 -12.70 -2.66
C LEU A 139 -2.50 -12.88 -2.55
N ALA A 140 -3.15 -12.08 -1.70
CA ALA A 140 -4.60 -12.06 -1.61
C ALA A 140 -5.22 -11.65 -2.96
N PRO A 141 -6.36 -12.26 -3.37
CA PRO A 141 -7.00 -11.94 -4.65
C PRO A 141 -7.28 -10.45 -4.85
N GLU A 142 -7.66 -9.74 -3.80
CA GLU A 142 -7.95 -8.31 -3.83
C GLU A 142 -6.70 -7.50 -4.18
N LEU A 143 -5.56 -7.82 -3.57
CA LEU A 143 -4.28 -7.17 -3.85
C LEU A 143 -3.75 -7.53 -5.24
N SER A 144 -3.94 -8.78 -5.67
CA SER A 144 -3.61 -9.22 -7.02
C SER A 144 -4.39 -8.43 -8.06
N ASN A 145 -5.71 -8.28 -7.87
CA ASN A 145 -6.56 -7.51 -8.77
C ASN A 145 -6.16 -6.03 -8.79
N GLU A 146 -5.90 -5.43 -7.63
CA GLU A 146 -5.42 -4.04 -7.53
C GLU A 146 -4.10 -3.84 -8.30
N ALA A 147 -3.15 -4.76 -8.13
CA ALA A 147 -1.85 -4.69 -8.78
C ALA A 147 -1.94 -4.84 -10.31
N HIS A 148 -2.71 -5.81 -10.81
CA HIS A 148 -2.98 -5.97 -12.24
C HIS A 148 -3.67 -4.73 -12.82
N TYR A 149 -4.65 -4.18 -12.10
CA TYR A 149 -5.40 -3.01 -12.57
C TYR A 149 -4.52 -1.77 -12.70
N TYR A 150 -3.75 -1.44 -11.66
CA TYR A 150 -2.86 -0.28 -11.72
C TYR A 150 -1.75 -0.44 -12.75
N ARG A 151 -1.20 -1.66 -12.91
CA ARG A 151 -0.18 -1.92 -13.92
C ARG A 151 -0.74 -1.82 -15.34
N ALA A 152 -1.93 -2.37 -15.57
CA ALA A 152 -2.61 -2.24 -16.86
C ALA A 152 -2.83 -0.78 -17.25
N LYS A 153 -3.31 0.05 -16.31
CA LYS A 153 -3.49 1.49 -16.55
C LYS A 153 -2.16 2.17 -16.85
N ALA A 154 -1.13 1.93 -16.06
CA ALA A 154 0.19 2.50 -16.28
C ALA A 154 0.78 2.09 -17.64
N TYR A 155 0.55 0.84 -18.08
CA TYR A 155 0.94 0.40 -19.42
C TYR A 155 0.17 1.14 -20.52
N LEU A 156 -1.15 1.35 -20.35
CA LEU A 156 -1.94 2.11 -21.34
C LEU A 156 -1.48 3.56 -21.41
N ASP A 157 -1.26 4.22 -20.29
CA ASP A 157 -0.81 5.61 -20.21
C ASP A 157 0.60 5.75 -20.84
N ALA A 158 1.45 4.74 -20.68
CA ALA A 158 2.77 4.65 -21.34
C ALA A 158 2.74 4.16 -22.80
N GLY A 159 1.57 3.91 -23.39
CA GLY A 159 1.42 3.42 -24.75
C GLY A 159 1.86 1.96 -24.98
N LYS A 160 2.03 1.18 -23.91
CA LYS A 160 2.45 -0.23 -23.93
C LYS A 160 1.24 -1.18 -23.94
N THR A 161 0.48 -1.15 -25.02
CA THR A 161 -0.81 -1.84 -25.13
C THR A 161 -0.72 -3.35 -24.90
N ASP A 162 0.35 -4.01 -25.37
CA ASP A 162 0.52 -5.46 -25.19
C ASP A 162 0.65 -5.85 -23.71
N GLY A 163 1.44 -5.09 -22.93
CA GLY A 163 1.56 -5.31 -21.48
C GLY A 163 0.24 -5.08 -20.76
N ALA A 164 -0.51 -4.05 -21.15
CA ALA A 164 -1.83 -3.79 -20.60
C ALA A 164 -2.81 -4.94 -20.89
N MET A 165 -2.77 -5.47 -22.12
CA MET A 165 -3.65 -6.55 -22.56
C MET A 165 -3.46 -7.83 -21.73
N GLU A 166 -2.22 -8.15 -21.33
CA GLU A 166 -1.95 -9.30 -20.46
C GLU A 166 -2.66 -9.16 -19.11
N ASP A 167 -2.51 -8.02 -18.45
CA ASP A 167 -3.14 -7.74 -17.14
C ASP A 167 -4.67 -7.66 -17.25
N LEU A 168 -5.19 -6.99 -18.27
CA LEU A 168 -6.63 -6.86 -18.50
C LEU A 168 -7.29 -8.22 -18.74
N LYS A 169 -6.64 -9.14 -19.45
CA LYS A 169 -7.15 -10.51 -19.66
C LYS A 169 -7.18 -11.32 -18.36
N VAL A 170 -6.25 -11.08 -17.44
CA VAL A 170 -6.29 -11.71 -16.10
C VAL A 170 -7.51 -11.22 -15.34
N LEU A 171 -7.72 -9.90 -15.29
CA LEU A 171 -8.85 -9.28 -14.57
C LEU A 171 -10.20 -9.65 -15.19
N ALA A 172 -10.30 -9.69 -16.53
CA ALA A 172 -11.54 -9.94 -17.25
C ALA A 172 -12.14 -11.34 -17.03
N LYS A 173 -11.41 -12.24 -16.36
CA LYS A 173 -11.90 -13.57 -15.98
C LYS A 173 -13.01 -13.53 -14.91
N ASP A 174 -13.09 -12.47 -14.11
CA ASP A 174 -14.12 -12.30 -13.07
C ASP A 174 -14.81 -10.93 -13.21
N THR A 175 -15.89 -10.88 -13.98
CA THR A 175 -16.71 -9.68 -14.20
C THR A 175 -17.63 -9.31 -13.03
N ARG A 176 -17.67 -10.09 -11.98
CA ARG A 176 -18.35 -9.74 -10.71
C ARG A 176 -17.55 -8.71 -9.93
N ASN A 177 -16.25 -8.66 -10.16
CA ASN A 177 -15.35 -7.65 -9.66
C ASN A 177 -15.39 -6.41 -10.58
N VAL A 178 -15.38 -5.20 -10.00
CA VAL A 178 -15.43 -3.96 -10.78
C VAL A 178 -14.22 -3.82 -11.73
N TYR A 179 -13.04 -4.24 -11.32
CA TYR A 179 -11.85 -4.22 -12.18
C TYR A 179 -11.99 -5.18 -13.34
N GLY A 180 -12.56 -6.37 -13.11
CA GLY A 180 -12.80 -7.35 -14.16
C GLY A 180 -13.87 -6.92 -15.15
N ALA A 181 -14.92 -6.26 -14.67
CA ALA A 181 -15.96 -5.69 -15.54
C ALA A 181 -15.39 -4.58 -16.45
N GLU A 182 -14.61 -3.66 -15.90
CA GLU A 182 -13.91 -2.63 -16.68
C GLU A 182 -12.90 -3.25 -17.64
N ALA A 183 -12.12 -4.24 -17.19
CA ALA A 183 -11.13 -4.91 -18.01
C ALA A 183 -11.76 -5.59 -19.22
N LYS A 184 -12.92 -6.22 -19.06
CA LYS A 184 -13.65 -6.87 -20.16
C LYS A 184 -14.01 -5.86 -21.26
N TYR A 185 -14.52 -4.71 -20.88
CA TYR A 185 -14.77 -3.59 -21.79
C TYR A 185 -13.47 -3.11 -22.47
N LYS A 186 -12.40 -2.90 -21.69
CA LYS A 186 -11.12 -2.43 -22.22
C LYS A 186 -10.49 -3.38 -23.22
N VAL A 187 -10.58 -4.69 -23.00
CA VAL A 187 -10.09 -5.71 -23.96
C VAL A 187 -10.82 -5.58 -25.29
N ALA A 188 -12.17 -5.48 -25.27
CA ALA A 188 -12.95 -5.28 -26.48
C ALA A 188 -12.57 -3.97 -27.19
N GLN A 189 -12.42 -2.88 -26.45
CA GLN A 189 -12.02 -1.58 -26.99
C GLN A 189 -10.65 -1.64 -27.69
N ILE A 190 -9.65 -2.26 -27.04
CA ILE A 190 -8.31 -2.39 -27.61
C ILE A 190 -8.33 -3.18 -28.92
N TYR A 191 -9.10 -4.28 -29.00
CA TYR A 191 -9.26 -5.03 -30.23
C TYR A 191 -9.93 -4.20 -31.33
N PHE A 192 -10.96 -3.43 -30.97
CA PHE A 192 -11.66 -2.57 -31.91
C PHE A 192 -10.75 -1.46 -32.46
N ASP A 193 -10.05 -0.75 -31.60
CA ASP A 193 -9.11 0.32 -31.96
C ASP A 193 -7.93 -0.20 -32.82
N GLY A 194 -7.53 -1.45 -32.58
CA GLY A 194 -6.52 -2.15 -33.39
C GLY A 194 -7.03 -2.76 -34.69
N GLY A 195 -8.28 -2.51 -35.10
CA GLY A 195 -8.90 -3.00 -36.30
C GLY A 195 -9.25 -4.51 -36.30
N GLN A 196 -9.20 -5.15 -35.11
CA GLN A 196 -9.56 -6.58 -34.94
C GLN A 196 -11.04 -6.70 -34.54
N THR A 197 -11.93 -6.23 -35.43
CA THR A 197 -13.37 -6.10 -35.17
C THR A 197 -14.03 -7.41 -34.77
N ASP A 198 -13.65 -8.53 -35.40
CA ASP A 198 -14.21 -9.86 -35.13
C ASP A 198 -13.90 -10.29 -33.68
N LYS A 199 -12.70 -9.99 -33.19
CA LYS A 199 -12.32 -10.28 -31.82
C LYS A 199 -13.02 -9.34 -30.83
N ALA A 200 -13.15 -8.07 -31.20
CA ALA A 200 -13.88 -7.11 -30.36
C ALA A 200 -15.35 -7.53 -30.20
N GLU A 201 -16.02 -7.90 -31.29
CA GLU A 201 -17.40 -8.41 -31.27
C GLU A 201 -17.52 -9.65 -30.40
N GLN A 202 -16.59 -10.60 -30.53
CA GLN A 202 -16.59 -11.82 -29.72
C GLN A 202 -16.43 -11.54 -28.23
N GLU A 203 -15.57 -10.57 -27.84
CA GLU A 203 -15.43 -10.16 -26.44
C GLU A 203 -16.71 -9.52 -25.90
N VAL A 204 -17.40 -8.70 -26.68
CA VAL A 204 -18.68 -8.09 -26.31
C VAL A 204 -19.78 -9.16 -26.16
N LEU A 205 -19.89 -10.09 -27.09
CA LEU A 205 -20.87 -11.19 -27.02
C LEU A 205 -20.63 -12.04 -25.75
N ASN A 206 -19.37 -12.42 -25.51
CA ASN A 206 -19.02 -13.13 -24.27
C ASN A 206 -19.34 -12.32 -23.02
N TYR A 207 -19.21 -10.99 -23.06
CA TYR A 207 -19.52 -10.13 -21.92
C TYR A 207 -21.04 -10.07 -21.66
N ILE A 208 -21.87 -10.07 -22.71
CA ILE A 208 -23.32 -10.13 -22.59
C ILE A 208 -23.77 -11.44 -21.93
N GLU A 209 -23.12 -12.55 -22.25
CA GLU A 209 -23.45 -13.88 -21.71
C GLU A 209 -23.09 -14.06 -20.24
N VAL A 210 -22.07 -13.35 -19.73
CA VAL A 210 -21.67 -13.46 -18.33
C VAL A 210 -22.51 -12.55 -17.44
N SER A 211 -22.93 -13.07 -16.29
CA SER A 211 -23.64 -12.26 -15.29
C SER A 211 -22.68 -11.29 -14.61
N THR A 212 -22.98 -9.99 -14.67
CA THR A 212 -22.23 -8.96 -13.99
C THR A 212 -23.15 -7.97 -13.28
N PRO A 213 -22.85 -7.56 -12.05
CA PRO A 213 -23.56 -6.46 -11.39
C PRO A 213 -23.11 -5.07 -11.90
N HIS A 214 -22.02 -4.99 -12.68
CA HIS A 214 -21.42 -3.76 -13.16
C HIS A 214 -21.88 -3.41 -14.57
N THR A 215 -23.17 -3.17 -14.74
CA THR A 215 -23.84 -2.92 -16.03
C THR A 215 -23.35 -1.67 -16.78
N TYR A 216 -22.71 -0.74 -16.08
CA TYR A 216 -22.14 0.45 -16.69
C TYR A 216 -21.12 0.09 -17.80
N TRP A 217 -20.20 -0.81 -17.51
CA TRP A 217 -19.19 -1.21 -18.49
C TRP A 217 -19.76 -2.07 -19.60
N LEU A 218 -20.73 -2.94 -19.27
CA LEU A 218 -21.44 -3.74 -20.27
C LEU A 218 -22.21 -2.84 -21.25
N ALA A 219 -22.85 -1.78 -20.78
CA ALA A 219 -23.59 -0.85 -21.64
C ALA A 219 -22.67 0.00 -22.55
N ARG A 220 -21.38 0.10 -22.23
CA ARG A 220 -20.37 0.81 -23.05
C ARG A 220 -19.68 -0.09 -24.07
N SER A 221 -19.74 -1.41 -23.87
CA SER A 221 -19.17 -2.41 -24.79
C SER A 221 -19.97 -2.51 -26.07
#